data_6583dc90898db2de12260f8ec6ff3319
#
_entry.id   6583dc90898db2de12260f8ec6ff3319
#
_cell.length_a   1.000
_cell.length_b   1.000
_cell.length_c   1.000
_cell.angle_alpha   90.00
_cell.angle_beta   90.00
_cell.angle_gamma   90.00
#
_symmetry.space_group_name_H-M   'P 1'
#
loop_
_entity.id
_entity.type
_entity.pdbx_description
1 polymer ?
#
loop_
_entity_poly.entity_id
_entity_poly.type
_entity_poly.pdbx_seq_one_letter_code
_entity_poly.pdbx_strand_id
1 'polypeptide(L)'
;MLFMASVTSTPLPPEVKLRVETLGHRIRAARLHRKFRQVDLAERAGVSRSTIEAIERGSAETAIGAFFRVLWVMGLDRELDLVADPALDQEGAALEFRPGERRVRVRKGPSNDF
;
A
#
# COMPACT_ATOMS: atom_id res chain seq x y z
N MET A 1 -19.68 3.93 -13.74
CA MET A 1 -19.39 3.57 -13.78
C MET A 1 -19.08 2.53 -13.71
N LEU A 2 -18.88 1.99 -13.73
CA LEU A 2 -18.63 1.03 -13.66
C LEU A 2 -17.48 0.61 -14.04
N PHE A 3 -16.72 0.93 -14.46
CA PHE A 3 -15.64 0.59 -14.86
C PHE A 3 -14.85 0.04 -13.84
N MET A 4 -15.07 0.15 -12.77
CA MET A 4 -14.40 -0.40 -11.74
C MET A 4 -14.51 -1.86 -11.75
N ALA A 5 -15.59 -2.40 -12.11
CA ALA A 5 -15.76 -3.81 -12.18
C ALA A 5 -14.73 -4.45 -13.09
N SER A 6 -14.39 -3.80 -14.18
CA SER A 6 -13.45 -4.44 -15.07
C SER A 6 -12.05 -4.45 -14.47
N VAL A 7 -11.74 -3.49 -13.63
CA VAL A 7 -10.45 -3.49 -12.98
C VAL A 7 -10.36 -4.64 -12.01
N THR A 8 -11.40 -4.86 -11.22
CA THR A 8 -11.34 -5.88 -10.20
C THR A 8 -11.43 -7.27 -10.77
N SER A 9 -11.90 -7.41 -12.02
CA SER A 9 -12.00 -8.74 -12.59
C SER A 9 -10.68 -9.20 -13.20
N THR A 10 -9.68 -8.34 -13.30
CA THR A 10 -8.40 -8.71 -13.86
C THR A 10 -7.53 -9.34 -12.77
N PRO A 11 -7.00 -10.53 -13.00
CA PRO A 11 -6.17 -11.15 -11.97
C PRO A 11 -4.89 -10.38 -11.76
N LEU A 12 -4.36 -10.43 -10.56
CA LEU A 12 -3.09 -9.80 -10.28
C LEU A 12 -1.96 -10.55 -10.98
N PRO A 13 -0.93 -9.84 -11.44
CA PRO A 13 0.28 -10.52 -11.87
C PRO A 13 0.83 -11.37 -10.73
N PRO A 14 1.44 -12.53 -11.02
CA PRO A 14 1.92 -13.40 -9.94
C PRO A 14 2.87 -12.75 -8.98
N GLU A 15 3.74 -11.88 -9.46
CA GLU A 15 4.70 -11.22 -8.58
C GLU A 15 4.02 -10.23 -7.65
N VAL A 16 2.94 -9.60 -8.10
CA VAL A 16 2.19 -8.68 -7.25
C VAL A 16 1.41 -9.49 -6.21
N LYS A 17 0.80 -10.59 -6.63
CA LYS A 17 0.07 -11.44 -5.72
C LYS A 17 0.98 -11.95 -4.61
N LEU A 18 2.18 -12.35 -4.96
CA LEU A 18 3.13 -12.83 -3.98
C LEU A 18 3.49 -11.76 -2.96
N ARG A 19 3.66 -10.52 -3.42
CA ARG A 19 3.98 -9.41 -2.51
C ARG A 19 2.84 -9.13 -1.54
N VAL A 20 1.61 -9.19 -2.02
CA VAL A 20 0.45 -8.97 -1.17
C VAL A 20 0.37 -10.07 -0.10
N GLU A 21 0.58 -11.32 -0.51
CA GLU A 21 0.53 -12.43 0.42
C GLU A 21 1.66 -12.37 1.44
N THR A 22 2.85 -12.03 0.99
CA THR A 22 3.99 -11.91 1.87
C THR A 22 3.76 -10.83 2.91
N LEU A 23 3.19 -9.71 2.48
CA LEU A 23 2.93 -8.62 3.39
C LEU A 23 1.85 -9.02 4.41
N GLY A 24 0.86 -9.76 3.98
CA GLY A 24 -0.16 -10.27 4.90
C GLY A 24 0.44 -11.15 5.97
N HIS A 25 1.36 -12.03 5.60
CA HIS A 25 2.05 -12.89 6.54
C HIS A 25 2.89 -12.08 7.52
N ARG A 26 3.54 -11.03 7.03
CA ARG A 26 4.36 -10.17 7.90
C ARG A 26 3.50 -9.40 8.90
N ILE A 27 2.34 -8.96 8.46
CA ILE A 27 1.42 -8.27 9.35
C ILE A 27 0.93 -9.22 10.43
N ARG A 28 0.64 -10.46 10.05
CA ARG A 28 0.22 -11.44 11.03
C ARG A 28 1.33 -11.70 12.05
N ALA A 29 2.56 -11.85 11.58
CA ALA A 29 3.69 -12.06 12.48
C ALA A 29 3.87 -10.87 13.42
N ALA A 30 3.74 -9.66 12.91
CA ALA A 30 3.88 -8.46 13.72
C ALA A 30 2.80 -8.39 14.79
N ARG A 31 1.58 -8.80 14.44
CA ARG A 31 0.49 -8.85 15.40
C ARG A 31 0.78 -9.84 16.50
N LEU A 32 1.21 -11.03 16.12
CA LEU A 32 1.47 -12.09 17.09
C LEU A 32 2.63 -11.73 18.03
N HIS A 33 3.64 -11.05 17.52
CA HIS A 33 4.74 -10.59 18.35
C HIS A 33 4.28 -9.62 19.42
N ARG A 34 3.19 -8.89 19.16
CA ARG A 34 2.64 -7.93 20.12
C ARG A 34 1.54 -8.55 20.96
N LYS A 35 1.32 -9.86 20.81
CA LYS A 35 0.32 -10.59 21.58
C LYS A 35 -1.09 -10.07 21.38
N PHE A 36 -1.36 -9.53 20.21
CA PHE A 36 -2.71 -9.07 19.88
C PHE A 36 -3.49 -10.21 19.24
N ARG A 37 -4.75 -10.36 19.62
CA ARG A 37 -5.67 -11.18 18.84
C ARG A 37 -6.15 -10.34 17.66
N GLN A 38 -6.72 -10.99 16.67
CA GLN A 38 -7.26 -10.26 15.52
C GLN A 38 -8.30 -9.23 15.96
N VAL A 39 -9.13 -9.57 16.94
CA VAL A 39 -10.15 -8.63 17.38
C VAL A 39 -9.52 -7.45 18.10
N ASP A 40 -8.42 -7.63 18.77
CA ASP A 40 -7.73 -6.52 19.43
C ASP A 40 -7.18 -5.55 18.42
N LEU A 41 -6.54 -6.08 17.38
CA LEU A 41 -5.97 -5.24 16.34
C LEU A 41 -7.08 -4.52 15.60
N ALA A 42 -8.19 -5.19 15.33
CA ALA A 42 -9.31 -4.61 14.63
C ALA A 42 -9.87 -3.41 15.40
N GLU A 43 -10.05 -3.58 16.71
CA GLU A 43 -10.57 -2.49 17.52
C GLU A 43 -9.64 -1.30 17.53
N ARG A 44 -8.36 -1.54 17.70
CA ARG A 44 -7.39 -0.44 17.76
C ARG A 44 -7.25 0.27 16.43
N ALA A 45 -7.38 -0.45 15.35
CA ALA A 45 -7.25 0.14 14.03
C ALA A 45 -8.55 0.75 13.51
N GLY A 46 -9.66 0.48 14.19
CA GLY A 46 -10.95 1.01 13.75
C GLY A 46 -11.46 0.31 12.51
N VAL A 47 -11.16 -0.98 12.36
CA VAL A 47 -11.64 -1.76 11.21
C VAL A 47 -12.32 -3.01 11.75
N SER A 48 -12.99 -3.76 10.90
CA SER A 48 -13.64 -4.99 11.32
C SER A 48 -12.63 -6.11 11.42
N ARG A 49 -12.99 -7.13 12.21
CA ARG A 49 -12.14 -8.31 12.31
C ARG A 49 -11.99 -8.99 10.97
N SER A 50 -13.04 -9.02 10.16
CA SER A 50 -12.96 -9.64 8.84
C SER A 50 -11.97 -8.90 7.93
N THR A 51 -11.81 -7.59 8.13
CA THR A 51 -10.79 -6.85 7.41
C THR A 51 -9.39 -7.30 7.81
N ILE A 52 -9.16 -7.55 9.10
CA ILE A 52 -7.88 -8.05 9.56
C ILE A 52 -7.62 -9.44 8.95
N GLU A 53 -8.64 -10.29 8.95
CA GLU A 53 -8.48 -11.62 8.36
C GLU A 53 -8.12 -11.52 6.88
N ALA A 54 -8.77 -10.62 6.15
CA ALA A 54 -8.52 -10.46 4.74
C ALA A 54 -7.09 -9.96 4.49
N ILE A 55 -6.64 -9.01 5.28
CA ILE A 55 -5.28 -8.49 5.15
C ILE A 55 -4.27 -9.61 5.39
N GLU A 56 -4.44 -10.36 6.46
CA GLU A 56 -3.47 -11.40 6.82
C GLU A 56 -3.50 -12.57 5.83
N ARG A 57 -4.63 -12.76 5.17
CA ARG A 57 -4.73 -13.80 4.16
C ARG A 57 -4.13 -13.35 2.83
N GLY A 58 -3.81 -12.09 2.69
CA GLY A 58 -3.25 -11.58 1.46
C GLY A 58 -4.28 -11.21 0.42
N SER A 59 -5.45 -10.76 0.86
CA SER A 59 -6.48 -10.34 -0.07
C SER A 59 -6.09 -9.02 -0.71
N ALA A 60 -6.17 -8.94 -2.00
CA ALA A 60 -5.84 -7.72 -2.73
C ALA A 60 -6.97 -6.71 -2.74
N GLU A 61 -8.10 -7.07 -2.15
CA GLU A 61 -9.27 -6.20 -2.22
C GLU A 61 -9.49 -5.35 -0.99
N THR A 62 -8.56 -5.36 -0.07
CA THR A 62 -8.67 -4.53 1.11
C THR A 62 -8.39 -3.07 0.76
N ALA A 63 -9.18 -2.19 1.31
CA ALA A 63 -8.98 -0.76 1.08
C ALA A 63 -7.64 -0.32 1.65
N ILE A 64 -6.95 0.55 0.94
CA ILE A 64 -5.62 0.97 1.36
C ILE A 64 -5.66 1.69 2.70
N GLY A 65 -6.71 2.44 2.97
CA GLY A 65 -6.83 3.14 4.24
C GLY A 65 -6.88 2.21 5.42
N ALA A 66 -7.61 1.10 5.27
CA ALA A 66 -7.69 0.11 6.33
C ALA A 66 -6.33 -0.53 6.55
N PHE A 67 -5.64 -0.87 5.47
CA PHE A 67 -4.31 -1.45 5.53
C PHE A 67 -3.34 -0.51 6.25
N PHE A 68 -3.38 0.78 5.93
CA PHE A 68 -2.50 1.76 6.56
C PHE A 68 -2.83 1.93 8.05
N ARG A 69 -4.12 1.88 8.42
CA ARG A 69 -4.50 1.96 9.83
C ARG A 69 -3.91 0.82 10.63
N VAL A 70 -3.93 -0.38 10.07
CA VAL A 70 -3.39 -1.56 10.75
C VAL A 70 -1.88 -1.40 10.99
N LEU A 71 -1.15 -0.94 9.99
CA LEU A 71 0.28 -0.72 10.14
C LEU A 71 0.54 0.38 11.17
N TRP A 72 -0.26 1.43 11.15
CA TRP A 72 -0.09 2.55 12.07
C TRP A 72 -0.24 2.11 13.52
N VAL A 73 -1.24 1.28 13.81
CA VAL A 73 -1.46 0.81 15.16
C VAL A 73 -0.23 0.06 15.68
N MET A 74 0.47 -0.62 14.82
CA MET A 74 1.64 -1.41 15.20
C MET A 74 2.94 -0.63 15.08
N GLY A 75 2.87 0.64 14.69
CA GLY A 75 4.06 1.47 14.56
C GLY A 75 4.89 1.14 13.33
N LEU A 76 4.28 0.51 12.32
CA LEU A 76 4.98 0.07 11.13
C LEU A 76 4.65 0.90 9.89
N ASP A 77 4.03 2.04 10.08
CA ASP A 77 3.59 2.84 8.95
C ASP A 77 4.67 3.73 8.37
N ARG A 78 5.79 3.92 9.08
CA ARG A 78 6.82 4.81 8.59
C ARG A 78 7.43 4.39 7.27
N GLU A 79 7.53 3.09 7.05
CA GLU A 79 8.13 2.62 5.83
C GLU A 79 7.26 2.87 4.62
N LEU A 80 6.00 3.22 4.86
CA LEU A 80 5.13 3.59 3.75
C LEU A 80 5.59 4.90 3.11
N ASP A 81 6.35 5.71 3.84
CA ASP A 81 6.86 6.96 3.30
C ASP A 81 7.88 6.72 2.19
N LEU A 82 8.41 5.52 2.08
CA LEU A 82 9.37 5.19 1.05
C LEU A 82 8.72 4.71 -0.24
N VAL A 83 7.45 4.36 -0.17
CA VAL A 83 6.76 3.81 -1.33
C VAL A 83 6.59 4.91 -2.37
N ALA A 84 7.10 4.68 -3.57
CA ALA A 84 7.00 5.61 -4.69
C ALA A 84 7.68 6.97 -4.41
N ASP A 85 8.60 6.99 -3.46
CA ASP A 85 9.34 8.21 -3.14
C ASP A 85 10.17 8.63 -4.36
N PRO A 86 10.00 9.84 -4.86
CA PRO A 86 10.76 10.29 -6.04
C PRO A 86 12.26 10.22 -5.84
N ALA A 87 12.74 10.39 -4.61
CA ALA A 87 14.17 10.32 -4.34
C ALA A 87 14.72 8.92 -4.55
N LEU A 88 13.87 7.91 -4.49
CA LEU A 88 14.29 6.54 -4.69
C LEU A 88 13.95 6.01 -6.07
N ASP A 89 13.22 6.79 -6.85
CA ASP A 89 12.79 6.37 -8.18
C ASP A 89 13.83 6.81 -9.20
N GLN A 90 14.88 6.03 -9.34
CA GLN A 90 15.97 6.39 -10.23
C GLN A 90 15.54 6.36 -11.68
N GLU A 91 14.67 5.46 -12.01
CA GLU A 91 14.20 5.35 -13.38
C GLU A 91 13.36 6.56 -13.76
N GLY A 92 12.48 6.99 -12.88
CA GLY A 92 11.66 8.17 -13.12
C GLY A 92 12.51 9.41 -13.26
N ALA A 93 13.53 9.54 -12.42
CA ALA A 93 14.43 10.68 -12.50
C ALA A 93 15.19 10.67 -13.82
N ALA A 94 15.62 9.51 -14.29
CA ALA A 94 16.32 9.42 -15.55
C ALA A 94 15.42 9.78 -16.73
N LEU A 95 14.17 9.42 -16.67
CA LEU A 95 13.24 9.75 -17.73
C LEU A 95 13.01 11.26 -17.84
N GLU A 96 13.10 11.94 -16.74
CA GLU A 96 12.87 13.37 -16.73
C GLU A 96 13.93 14.14 -17.47
N PHE A 97 15.16 13.62 -17.51
CA PHE A 97 16.26 14.31 -18.16
C PHE A 97 16.74 13.61 -19.42
N ARG A 98 15.83 13.09 -20.20
CA ARG A 98 16.20 12.42 -21.40
C ARG A 98 16.77 13.42 -22.38
N PRO A 99 17.93 13.18 -22.93
CA PRO A 99 18.55 14.13 -23.84
C PRO A 99 17.72 14.33 -25.10
N GLY A 100 17.62 15.56 -25.53
CA GLY A 100 16.89 15.85 -26.72
C GLY A 100 15.42 15.98 -26.59
N GLU A 101 14.90 15.71 -25.40
CA GLU A 101 13.50 15.79 -25.18
C GLU A 101 13.14 17.06 -24.47
N ARG A 102 12.02 17.67 -24.87
CA ARG A 102 11.61 18.83 -24.22
C ARG A 102 11.05 18.48 -22.87
N ARG A 103 11.49 19.14 -21.86
CA ARG A 103 11.02 18.85 -20.51
C ARG A 103 9.60 19.33 -20.34
N VAL A 104 8.80 18.54 -19.68
CA VAL A 104 7.46 18.92 -19.37
C VAL A 104 7.52 19.89 -18.21
N ARG A 105 6.88 21.05 -18.35
CA ARG A 105 6.91 22.00 -17.31
C ARG A 105 6.04 21.58 -16.18
N VAL A 106 6.60 21.45 -15.04
CA VAL A 106 5.84 21.03 -13.88
C VAL A 106 5.26 22.23 -13.16
N ARG A 107 3.96 22.18 -12.86
CA ARG A 107 3.36 23.23 -12.20
C ARG A 107 3.73 23.26 -10.80
N LYS A 108 4.04 24.37 -10.26
CA LYS A 108 4.41 24.46 -8.92
C LYS A 108 3.22 24.57 -8.11
N GLY A 109 2.43 23.86 -7.95
CA GLY A 109 1.27 24.00 -7.17
C GLY A 109 1.47 23.51 -5.80
N PRO A 110 0.61 23.85 -4.94
CA PRO A 110 0.70 23.36 -3.60
C PRO A 110 0.41 21.93 -3.57
N SER A 111 -0.20 21.51 -4.53
CA SER A 111 -0.58 20.19 -4.55
C SER A 111 0.46 19.24 -4.54
N ASN A 112 1.51 19.66 -4.91
CA ASN A 112 2.49 18.73 -5.00
C ASN A 112 2.58 18.12 -3.79
N ASP A 113 2.03 18.67 -3.06
CA ASP A 113 2.11 18.07 -1.97
C ASP A 113 1.11 17.19 -1.87
N PHE A 114 0.89 16.81 -2.19
CA PHE A 114 0.10 15.92 -2.23
C PHE A 114 0.20 15.15 -2.15
#